data_c1d0419abeeee911b92a13aeab4a231c
#
_entry.id   c1d0419abeeee911b92a13aeab4a231c
#
_cell.length_a   1.000
_cell.length_b   1.000
_cell.length_c   1.000
_cell.angle_alpha   90.00
_cell.angle_beta   90.00
_cell.angle_gamma   90.00
#
_symmetry.space_group_name_H-M   'P 1'
#
loop_
_entity.id
_entity.type
_entity.pdbx_description
1 polymer ?
#
loop_
_entity_poly.entity_id
_entity_poly.type
_entity_poly.pdbx_seq_one_letter_code
_entity_poly.pdbx_strand_id
1 'polypeptide(L)'
;CYKSENNTTEDSAKPFVERMIQSEHFAMLEHGTIYLVCNHGELPLYIHNKFSRCNTIDGKDYITTNLRVLAENKAMDDLKYLSDYEEGKHELRITVHFTTQIAITREYNRHRANSMAEQSTRYCNYSKNKFDNEITINLPTWAEEAGFDGSQDPDDYRLEDMCADIAEGRAQEWSKLDTWIFANQAAE
;
A
#
# COMPACT_ATOMS: atom_id res chain seq x y z
N CYS A 1 4.50 4.77 8.86
CA CYS A 1 4.37 5.22 10.25
C CYS A 1 5.54 6.05 10.76
N TYR A 2 6.70 5.89 10.20
CA TYR A 2 7.90 6.57 10.73
C TYR A 2 8.26 7.84 9.97
N LYS A 3 7.58 8.13 8.83
CA LYS A 3 7.88 9.27 7.94
C LYS A 3 9.40 9.47 7.83
N SER A 4 10.09 8.45 7.36
CA SER A 4 11.55 8.39 7.32
C SER A 4 12.12 8.75 5.94
N GLU A 5 11.30 9.31 5.07
CA GLU A 5 11.65 9.66 3.69
C GLU A 5 12.88 10.57 3.64
N ASN A 6 12.95 11.53 4.55
CA ASN A 6 14.07 12.45 4.65
C ASN A 6 15.36 11.81 5.20
N ASN A 7 15.26 10.61 5.76
CA ASN A 7 16.40 9.85 6.30
C ASN A 7 16.84 8.73 5.35
N THR A 8 16.24 8.64 4.17
CA THR A 8 16.60 7.64 3.17
C THR A 8 17.85 8.09 2.43
N THR A 9 18.91 7.32 2.56
CA THR A 9 20.17 7.50 1.85
C THR A 9 20.46 6.26 1.00
N GLU A 10 21.38 6.36 0.05
CA GLU A 10 21.76 5.26 -0.80
C GLU A 10 22.22 4.04 0.03
N ASP A 11 22.90 4.28 1.15
CA ASP A 11 23.39 3.24 2.05
C ASP A 11 22.36 2.74 3.06
N SER A 12 21.23 3.41 3.23
CA SER A 12 20.22 3.06 4.26
C SER A 12 19.35 1.87 3.88
N ALA A 13 19.17 1.60 2.59
CA ALA A 13 18.30 0.55 2.08
C ALA A 13 18.77 -0.85 2.48
N LYS A 14 20.05 -1.14 2.32
CA LYS A 14 20.61 -2.47 2.60
C LYS A 14 20.46 -2.89 4.06
N PRO A 15 20.89 -2.11 5.07
CA PRO A 15 20.67 -2.48 6.48
C PRO A 15 19.19 -2.58 6.86
N PHE A 16 18.32 -1.79 6.21
CA PHE A 16 16.89 -1.87 6.44
C PHE A 16 16.32 -3.20 5.94
N VAL A 17 16.64 -3.60 4.72
CA VAL A 17 16.21 -4.87 4.12
C VAL A 17 16.74 -6.05 4.94
N GLU A 18 18.00 -6.02 5.35
CA GLU A 18 18.61 -7.05 6.19
C GLU A 18 17.85 -7.23 7.52
N ARG A 19 17.47 -6.13 8.18
CA ARG A 19 16.65 -6.20 9.40
C ARG A 19 15.28 -6.81 9.13
N MET A 20 14.65 -6.49 8.01
CA MET A 20 13.35 -7.07 7.64
C MET A 20 13.45 -8.58 7.41
N ILE A 21 14.52 -9.04 6.77
CA ILE A 21 14.79 -10.47 6.57
C ILE A 21 15.04 -11.15 7.92
N GLN A 22 15.89 -10.59 8.78
CA GLN A 22 16.21 -11.14 10.11
C GLN A 22 15.00 -11.22 11.04
N SER A 23 14.07 -10.24 10.93
CA SER A 23 12.84 -10.22 11.72
C SER A 23 11.67 -10.96 11.08
N GLU A 24 11.91 -11.60 9.95
CA GLU A 24 10.90 -12.33 9.15
C GLU A 24 9.70 -11.47 8.73
N HIS A 25 9.90 -10.15 8.58
CA HIS A 25 8.90 -9.22 8.08
C HIS A 25 8.85 -9.24 6.55
N PHE A 26 8.57 -10.38 5.97
CA PHE A 26 8.66 -10.61 4.52
C PHE A 26 7.58 -9.89 3.70
N ALA A 27 6.46 -9.52 4.32
CA ALA A 27 5.34 -8.91 3.58
C ALA A 27 5.77 -7.65 2.80
N MET A 28 6.58 -6.78 3.41
CA MET A 28 7.07 -5.56 2.76
C MET A 28 8.07 -5.86 1.63
N LEU A 29 8.82 -6.95 1.72
CA LEU A 29 9.78 -7.37 0.70
C LEU A 29 9.10 -7.78 -0.62
N GLU A 30 7.80 -8.05 -0.59
CA GLU A 30 7.02 -8.39 -1.78
C GLU A 30 6.93 -7.21 -2.77
N HIS A 31 7.08 -5.97 -2.31
CA HIS A 31 7.12 -4.78 -3.17
C HIS A 31 8.48 -4.59 -3.88
N GLY A 32 9.52 -5.27 -3.43
CA GLY A 32 10.83 -5.27 -4.09
C GLY A 32 10.82 -6.19 -5.30
N THR A 33 10.59 -5.65 -6.49
CA THR A 33 10.65 -6.41 -7.74
C THR A 33 12.08 -6.82 -8.06
N ILE A 34 12.26 -8.06 -8.46
CA ILE A 34 13.55 -8.66 -8.84
C ILE A 34 13.42 -9.24 -10.24
N TYR A 35 14.36 -8.89 -11.10
CA TYR A 35 14.53 -9.45 -12.44
C TYR A 35 15.82 -10.28 -12.47
N LEU A 36 15.72 -11.53 -12.93
CA LEU A 36 16.86 -12.42 -13.04
C LEU A 36 16.96 -12.96 -14.46
N VAL A 37 18.18 -13.21 -14.92
CA VAL A 37 18.45 -13.89 -16.19
C VAL A 37 19.47 -15.00 -15.95
N CYS A 38 19.10 -16.22 -16.35
CA CYS A 38 19.96 -17.40 -16.22
C CYS A 38 19.84 -18.32 -17.43
N ASN A 39 20.61 -19.38 -17.49
CA ASN A 39 20.41 -20.42 -18.49
C ASN A 39 19.13 -21.20 -18.20
N HIS A 40 18.50 -21.73 -19.26
CA HIS A 40 17.25 -22.46 -19.10
C HIS A 40 17.38 -23.64 -18.12
N GLY A 41 16.45 -23.66 -17.16
CA GLY A 41 16.36 -24.69 -16.13
C GLY A 41 17.34 -24.55 -14.96
N GLU A 42 18.16 -23.49 -14.91
CA GLU A 42 19.14 -23.28 -13.85
C GLU A 42 18.50 -22.91 -12.51
N LEU A 43 17.36 -22.22 -12.56
CA LEU A 43 16.62 -21.76 -11.39
C LEU A 43 15.18 -22.32 -11.35
N PRO A 44 15.00 -23.61 -11.05
CA PRO A 44 13.68 -24.27 -11.12
C PRO A 44 12.68 -23.74 -10.06
N LEU A 45 13.15 -23.13 -8.98
CA LEU A 45 12.32 -22.52 -7.96
C LEU A 45 11.27 -21.58 -8.55
N TYR A 46 11.67 -20.70 -9.46
CA TYR A 46 10.82 -19.63 -9.98
C TYR A 46 9.84 -20.11 -11.04
N ILE A 47 10.13 -21.21 -11.71
CA ILE A 47 9.23 -21.83 -12.70
C ILE A 47 7.95 -22.32 -12.03
N HIS A 48 8.07 -22.86 -10.81
CA HIS A 48 6.95 -23.43 -10.06
C HIS A 48 6.36 -22.51 -9.00
N ASN A 49 7.01 -21.36 -8.75
CA ASN A 49 6.53 -20.41 -7.75
C ASN A 49 5.41 -19.54 -8.31
N LYS A 50 4.25 -19.55 -7.63
CA LYS A 50 3.06 -18.82 -8.08
C LYS A 50 3.20 -17.27 -8.09
N PHE A 51 4.20 -16.75 -7.38
CA PHE A 51 4.50 -15.31 -7.32
C PHE A 51 5.61 -14.88 -8.26
N SER A 52 6.09 -15.82 -9.08
CA SER A 52 7.09 -15.58 -10.10
C SER A 52 6.53 -15.82 -11.48
N ARG A 53 7.17 -15.23 -12.48
CA ARG A 53 6.93 -15.51 -13.91
C ARG A 53 8.27 -15.79 -14.56
N CYS A 54 8.29 -16.79 -15.41
CA CYS A 54 9.48 -17.20 -16.12
C CYS A 54 9.14 -17.34 -17.61
N ASN A 55 9.85 -16.59 -18.44
CA ASN A 55 9.76 -16.66 -19.89
C ASN A 55 11.06 -17.21 -20.44
N THR A 56 11.00 -18.31 -21.19
CA THR A 56 12.18 -18.91 -21.81
C THR A 56 12.32 -18.43 -23.24
N ILE A 57 13.43 -17.75 -23.53
CA ILE A 57 13.73 -17.19 -24.86
C ILE A 57 15.20 -17.50 -25.18
N ASP A 58 15.45 -18.09 -26.34
CA ASP A 58 16.79 -18.41 -26.85
C ASP A 58 17.68 -19.15 -25.83
N GLY A 59 17.10 -20.10 -25.09
CA GLY A 59 17.83 -20.93 -24.13
C GLY A 59 18.17 -20.21 -22.81
N LYS A 60 17.58 -19.05 -22.57
CA LYS A 60 17.66 -18.32 -21.29
C LYS A 60 16.31 -18.19 -20.65
N ASP A 61 16.28 -18.21 -19.34
CA ASP A 61 15.11 -17.93 -18.52
C ASP A 61 15.17 -16.49 -18.02
N TYR A 62 14.13 -15.72 -18.37
CA TYR A 62 13.89 -14.36 -17.92
C TYR A 62 12.84 -14.41 -16.81
N ILE A 63 13.29 -14.17 -15.60
CA ILE A 63 12.48 -14.37 -14.40
C ILE A 63 12.10 -13.03 -13.79
N THR A 64 10.81 -12.82 -13.62
CA THR A 64 10.25 -11.72 -12.82
C THR A 64 9.73 -12.27 -11.51
N THR A 65 10.27 -11.81 -10.40
CA THR A 65 9.91 -12.24 -9.05
C THR A 65 9.97 -11.07 -8.06
N ASN A 66 10.01 -11.36 -6.77
CA ASN A 66 10.14 -10.34 -5.74
C ASN A 66 11.06 -10.83 -4.61
N LEU A 67 11.56 -9.87 -3.83
CA LEU A 67 12.53 -10.14 -2.78
C LEU A 67 11.98 -11.06 -1.67
N ARG A 68 10.66 -11.06 -1.44
CA ARG A 68 10.02 -11.99 -0.50
C ARG A 68 10.21 -13.44 -0.92
N VAL A 69 10.04 -13.76 -2.19
CA VAL A 69 10.24 -15.12 -2.71
C VAL A 69 11.67 -15.59 -2.44
N LEU A 70 12.66 -14.73 -2.69
CA LEU A 70 14.06 -15.08 -2.43
C LEU A 70 14.29 -15.31 -0.92
N ALA A 71 13.81 -14.42 -0.08
CA ALA A 71 14.01 -14.49 1.37
C ALA A 71 13.33 -15.72 2.00
N GLU A 72 12.05 -15.98 1.69
CA GLU A 72 11.30 -17.13 2.22
C GLU A 72 11.87 -18.48 1.77
N ASN A 73 12.42 -18.54 0.58
CA ASN A 73 13.01 -19.79 0.03
C ASN A 73 14.52 -19.89 0.26
N LYS A 74 15.13 -18.97 1.01
CA LYS A 74 16.59 -18.93 1.27
C LYS A 74 17.42 -18.88 -0.01
N ALA A 75 16.89 -18.22 -1.03
CA ALA A 75 17.46 -18.11 -2.37
C ALA A 75 18.13 -16.75 -2.63
N MET A 76 18.62 -16.07 -1.57
CA MET A 76 19.27 -14.76 -1.70
C MET A 76 20.54 -14.81 -2.56
N ASP A 77 21.19 -15.97 -2.65
CA ASP A 77 22.37 -16.18 -3.51
C ASP A 77 22.03 -16.05 -5.01
N ASP A 78 20.74 -16.19 -5.38
CA ASP A 78 20.30 -16.05 -6.76
C ASP A 78 20.35 -14.61 -7.25
N LEU A 79 20.56 -13.63 -6.35
CA LEU A 79 20.85 -12.24 -6.73
C LEU A 79 22.11 -12.10 -7.60
N LYS A 80 22.96 -13.11 -7.69
CA LYS A 80 24.08 -13.14 -8.66
C LYS A 80 23.61 -13.15 -10.12
N TYR A 81 22.33 -13.50 -10.37
CA TYR A 81 21.70 -13.48 -11.70
C TYR A 81 20.88 -12.18 -11.94
N LEU A 82 20.99 -11.21 -11.04
CA LEU A 82 20.24 -9.96 -11.13
C LEU A 82 20.50 -9.28 -12.48
N SER A 83 19.43 -8.81 -13.10
CA SER A 83 19.46 -8.07 -14.35
C SER A 83 18.53 -6.87 -14.29
N ASP A 84 18.65 -5.98 -15.26
CA ASP A 84 17.66 -4.95 -15.51
C ASP A 84 16.40 -5.53 -16.16
N TYR A 85 15.31 -4.78 -16.11
CA TYR A 85 14.09 -5.12 -16.84
C TYR A 85 14.35 -5.09 -18.34
N GLU A 86 13.99 -6.16 -19.02
CA GLU A 86 14.02 -6.25 -20.49
C GLU A 86 12.58 -6.39 -21.01
N GLU A 87 12.15 -5.40 -21.78
CA GLU A 87 10.81 -5.38 -22.39
C GLU A 87 10.63 -6.57 -23.35
N GLY A 88 9.46 -7.19 -23.29
CA GLY A 88 9.13 -8.37 -24.10
C GLY A 88 9.77 -9.68 -23.64
N LYS A 89 10.64 -9.64 -22.60
CA LYS A 89 11.27 -10.81 -22.01
C LYS A 89 10.85 -11.02 -20.56
N HIS A 90 10.89 -9.97 -19.74
CA HIS A 90 10.38 -10.00 -18.38
C HIS A 90 8.92 -9.55 -18.32
N GLU A 91 8.17 -10.09 -17.37
CA GLU A 91 6.85 -9.55 -17.04
C GLU A 91 6.99 -8.24 -16.25
N LEU A 92 6.24 -7.22 -16.63
CA LEU A 92 6.26 -5.95 -15.93
C LEU A 92 5.52 -6.06 -14.59
N ARG A 93 6.20 -5.72 -13.48
CA ARG A 93 5.56 -5.48 -12.18
C ARG A 93 5.57 -4.00 -11.86
N ILE A 94 4.43 -3.51 -11.41
CA ILE A 94 4.29 -2.11 -10.96
C ILE A 94 3.81 -2.07 -9.52
N THR A 95 4.28 -1.08 -8.78
CA THR A 95 3.73 -0.70 -7.47
C THR A 95 2.94 0.58 -7.64
N VAL A 96 1.69 0.56 -7.22
CA VAL A 96 0.79 1.73 -7.30
C VAL A 96 0.53 2.24 -5.89
N HIS A 97 0.70 3.54 -5.70
CA HIS A 97 0.33 4.21 -4.47
C HIS A 97 -1.08 4.79 -4.61
N PHE A 98 -1.96 4.39 -3.69
CA PHE A 98 -3.32 4.91 -3.61
C PHE A 98 -3.47 5.74 -2.34
N THR A 99 -4.04 6.92 -2.49
CA THR A 99 -4.59 7.68 -1.36
C THR A 99 -6.11 7.57 -1.45
N THR A 100 -6.74 6.92 -0.49
CA THR A 100 -8.16 6.63 -0.53
C THR A 100 -8.72 6.41 0.88
N GLN A 101 -10.03 6.27 0.98
CA GLN A 101 -10.73 6.02 2.24
C GLN A 101 -10.40 4.64 2.80
N ILE A 102 -10.40 4.52 4.15
CA ILE A 102 -10.15 3.26 4.85
C ILE A 102 -11.12 2.15 4.43
N ALA A 103 -12.38 2.49 4.17
CA ALA A 103 -13.36 1.52 3.69
C ALA A 103 -12.94 0.87 2.36
N ILE A 104 -12.37 1.68 1.45
CA ILE A 104 -11.89 1.20 0.14
C ILE A 104 -10.63 0.35 0.33
N THR A 105 -9.69 0.75 1.20
CA THR A 105 -8.50 -0.07 1.47
C THR A 105 -8.86 -1.44 2.03
N ARG A 106 -9.91 -1.53 2.86
CA ARG A 106 -10.41 -2.80 3.39
C ARG A 106 -10.94 -3.73 2.29
N GLU A 107 -11.59 -3.18 1.27
CA GLU A 107 -12.03 -3.99 0.12
C GLU A 107 -10.82 -4.41 -0.75
N TYR A 108 -9.86 -3.53 -0.99
CA TYR A 108 -8.61 -3.89 -1.69
C TYR A 108 -7.87 -5.04 -0.98
N ASN A 109 -7.78 -5.01 0.34
CA ASN A 109 -7.12 -6.06 1.13
C ASN A 109 -7.77 -7.44 1.00
N ARG A 110 -9.00 -7.53 0.49
CA ARG A 110 -9.67 -8.82 0.19
C ARG A 110 -9.20 -9.44 -1.11
N HIS A 111 -8.61 -8.66 -2.01
CA HIS A 111 -8.05 -9.16 -3.26
C HIS A 111 -6.68 -9.79 -3.02
N ARG A 112 -6.66 -11.08 -2.72
CA ARG A 112 -5.46 -11.82 -2.33
C ARG A 112 -4.46 -12.07 -3.47
N ALA A 113 -4.78 -11.64 -4.68
CA ALA A 113 -3.87 -11.71 -5.82
C ALA A 113 -2.81 -10.60 -5.81
N ASN A 114 -3.02 -9.54 -5.03
CA ASN A 114 -2.15 -8.39 -4.97
C ASN A 114 -1.37 -8.37 -3.65
N SER A 115 -0.14 -7.85 -3.71
CA SER A 115 0.64 -7.50 -2.53
C SER A 115 0.19 -6.12 -2.05
N MET A 116 -0.24 -6.04 -0.78
CA MET A 116 -0.79 -4.82 -0.21
C MET A 116 0.06 -4.35 0.96
N ALA A 117 0.39 -3.05 0.96
CA ALA A 117 0.97 -2.37 2.11
C ALA A 117 0.07 -1.19 2.47
N GLU A 118 -0.54 -1.24 3.62
CA GLU A 118 -1.45 -0.20 4.11
C GLU A 118 -0.79 0.56 5.27
N GLN A 119 -0.94 1.89 5.26
CA GLN A 119 -0.51 2.72 6.37
C GLN A 119 -1.38 2.40 7.59
N SER A 120 -0.73 2.05 8.71
CA SER A 120 -1.45 1.69 9.92
C SER A 120 -1.98 2.93 10.65
N THR A 121 -3.29 3.04 10.77
CA THR A 121 -3.95 4.10 11.56
C THR A 121 -3.69 3.98 13.06
N ARG A 122 -3.34 2.80 13.57
CA ARG A 122 -3.00 2.60 14.99
C ARG A 122 -1.64 3.17 15.38
N TYR A 123 -0.69 3.20 14.45
CA TYR A 123 0.69 3.64 14.72
C TYR A 123 0.99 5.04 14.21
N CYS A 124 0.16 5.54 13.29
CA CYS A 124 0.29 6.88 12.73
C CYS A 124 -0.57 7.84 13.55
N ASN A 125 0.07 8.69 14.34
CA ASN A 125 -0.64 9.73 15.09
C ASN A 125 -0.60 11.02 14.29
N TYR A 126 -1.70 11.33 13.61
CA TYR A 126 -1.85 12.48 12.73
C TYR A 126 -1.88 13.83 13.46
N SER A 127 -2.10 13.85 14.77
CA SER A 127 -2.04 15.07 15.58
C SER A 127 -0.61 15.55 15.90
N LYS A 128 0.41 14.85 15.43
CA LYS A 128 1.82 15.24 15.62
C LYS A 128 2.38 15.90 14.39
N ASN A 129 3.28 16.86 14.58
CA ASN A 129 4.02 17.55 13.51
C ASN A 129 4.63 16.62 12.45
N LYS A 130 4.89 15.38 12.81
CA LYS A 130 5.39 14.35 11.92
C LYS A 130 4.44 14.03 10.74
N PHE A 131 3.16 14.29 10.91
CA PHE A 131 2.12 14.11 9.91
C PHE A 131 1.43 15.44 9.55
N ASP A 132 2.18 16.55 9.68
CA ASP A 132 1.78 17.91 9.35
C ASP A 132 0.56 18.41 10.15
N ASN A 133 0.17 17.71 11.23
CA ASN A 133 -1.03 17.91 12.04
C ASN A 133 -2.34 17.87 11.22
N GLU A 134 -2.31 17.20 10.08
CA GLU A 134 -3.46 17.12 9.19
C GLU A 134 -3.98 15.68 9.08
N ILE A 135 -5.28 15.55 9.16
CA ILE A 135 -6.01 14.36 8.78
C ILE A 135 -6.56 14.61 7.39
N THR A 136 -6.08 13.86 6.41
CA THR A 136 -6.62 13.95 5.05
C THR A 136 -7.92 13.14 4.98
N ILE A 137 -9.01 13.81 4.68
CA ILE A 137 -10.33 13.21 4.52
C ILE A 137 -10.73 13.33 3.05
N ASN A 138 -11.01 12.20 2.41
CA ASN A 138 -11.62 12.21 1.08
C ASN A 138 -13.12 12.40 1.22
N LEU A 139 -13.64 13.51 0.71
CA LEU A 139 -15.08 13.74 0.65
C LEU A 139 -15.70 12.79 -0.41
N PRO A 140 -16.76 12.08 -0.07
CA PRO A 140 -17.54 11.35 -1.07
C PRO A 140 -18.21 12.35 -2.03
N THR A 141 -18.39 11.95 -3.30
CA THR A 141 -19.00 12.81 -4.34
C THR A 141 -20.37 13.38 -3.91
N TRP A 142 -21.16 12.59 -3.20
CA TRP A 142 -22.46 13.05 -2.69
C TRP A 142 -22.36 14.14 -1.61
N ALA A 143 -21.24 14.22 -0.87
CA ALA A 143 -21.02 15.30 0.10
C ALA A 143 -20.62 16.60 -0.61
N GLU A 144 -19.80 16.50 -1.68
CA GLU A 144 -19.50 17.64 -2.56
C GLU A 144 -20.77 18.17 -3.25
N GLU A 145 -21.63 17.28 -3.75
CA GLU A 145 -22.92 17.62 -4.34
C GLU A 145 -23.88 18.29 -3.32
N ALA A 146 -23.78 17.94 -2.05
CA ALA A 146 -24.51 18.58 -0.96
C ALA A 146 -23.91 19.93 -0.52
N GLY A 147 -22.81 20.37 -1.15
CA GLY A 147 -22.15 21.65 -0.85
C GLY A 147 -21.14 21.56 0.29
N PHE A 148 -20.72 20.36 0.66
CA PHE A 148 -19.67 20.14 1.66
C PHE A 148 -18.31 20.24 0.97
N ASP A 149 -17.52 21.24 1.27
CA ASP A 149 -16.21 21.47 0.65
C ASP A 149 -15.02 21.03 1.53
N GLY A 150 -15.29 20.51 2.73
CA GLY A 150 -14.27 20.08 3.69
C GLY A 150 -13.54 21.23 4.39
N SER A 151 -13.89 22.48 4.10
CA SER A 151 -13.24 23.66 4.67
C SER A 151 -13.89 24.14 5.99
N GLN A 152 -15.00 23.52 6.38
CA GLN A 152 -15.70 23.89 7.60
C GLN A 152 -14.93 23.33 8.80
N ASP A 153 -14.61 24.23 9.73
CA ASP A 153 -14.03 23.87 11.01
C ASP A 153 -15.01 22.90 11.72
N PRO A 154 -14.58 21.72 12.15
CA PRO A 154 -15.43 20.81 12.92
C PRO A 154 -16.03 21.45 14.18
N ASP A 155 -15.37 22.48 14.71
CA ASP A 155 -15.86 23.25 15.86
C ASP A 155 -16.98 24.24 15.50
N ASP A 156 -17.15 24.59 14.21
CA ASP A 156 -18.25 25.45 13.74
C ASP A 156 -19.57 24.67 13.55
N TYR A 157 -19.50 23.34 13.50
CA TYR A 157 -20.69 22.51 13.37
C TYR A 157 -21.20 22.12 14.75
N ARG A 158 -22.11 22.93 15.26
CA ARG A 158 -22.75 22.67 16.56
C ARG A 158 -23.74 21.51 16.42
N LEU A 159 -23.86 20.74 17.50
CA LEU A 159 -24.86 19.67 17.63
C LEU A 159 -26.28 20.18 17.33
N GLU A 160 -26.53 21.48 17.56
CA GLU A 160 -27.77 22.19 17.29
C GLU A 160 -28.07 22.30 15.80
N ASP A 161 -27.08 22.57 14.96
CA ASP A 161 -27.23 22.67 13.51
C ASP A 161 -27.50 21.29 12.92
N MET A 162 -26.84 20.26 13.45
CA MET A 162 -27.06 18.88 13.08
C MET A 162 -28.48 18.39 13.44
N CYS A 163 -28.99 18.82 14.61
CA CYS A 163 -30.37 18.52 15.02
C CYS A 163 -31.40 19.26 14.16
N ALA A 164 -31.11 20.50 13.73
CA ALA A 164 -31.98 21.26 12.84
C ALA A 164 -32.05 20.60 11.45
N ASP A 165 -30.95 20.18 10.90
CA ASP A 165 -30.87 19.47 9.60
C ASP A 165 -31.59 18.12 9.61
N ILE A 166 -31.52 17.41 10.74
CA ILE A 166 -32.26 16.16 10.95
C ILE A 166 -33.77 16.44 10.98
N ALA A 167 -34.18 17.52 11.66
CA ALA A 167 -35.59 17.91 11.77
C ALA A 167 -36.17 18.36 10.42
N GLU A 168 -35.36 18.93 9.53
CA GLU A 168 -35.76 19.37 8.19
C GLU A 168 -35.78 18.24 7.12
N GLY A 169 -35.56 16.99 7.51
CA GLY A 169 -35.66 15.84 6.60
C GLY A 169 -34.38 15.48 5.84
N ARG A 170 -33.27 16.16 6.12
CA ARG A 170 -31.95 15.84 5.57
C ARG A 170 -31.24 14.70 6.31
N ALA A 171 -31.96 14.02 7.22
CA ALA A 171 -31.45 12.97 8.10
C ALA A 171 -30.78 11.78 7.40
N GLN A 172 -31.19 11.47 6.16
CA GLN A 172 -30.58 10.36 5.42
C GLN A 172 -29.17 10.68 4.92
N GLU A 173 -28.88 11.92 4.59
CA GLU A 173 -27.57 12.34 4.12
C GLU A 173 -26.58 12.45 5.28
N TRP A 174 -27.03 12.99 6.41
CA TRP A 174 -26.27 13.06 7.65
C TRP A 174 -25.95 11.68 8.24
N SER A 175 -26.89 10.75 8.21
CA SER A 175 -26.62 9.38 8.68
C SER A 175 -25.50 8.67 7.86
N LYS A 176 -25.36 9.03 6.60
CA LYS A 176 -24.24 8.54 5.75
C LYS A 176 -22.94 9.20 6.13
N LEU A 177 -22.94 10.51 6.37
CA LEU A 177 -21.77 11.27 6.81
C LEU A 177 -21.32 10.81 8.20
N ASP A 178 -22.24 10.69 9.16
CA ASP A 178 -21.96 10.18 10.50
C ASP A 178 -21.35 8.77 10.46
N THR A 179 -21.92 7.87 9.70
CA THR A 179 -21.37 6.52 9.55
C THR A 179 -19.95 6.56 9.00
N TRP A 180 -19.68 7.50 8.11
CA TRP A 180 -18.36 7.66 7.51
C TRP A 180 -17.36 8.33 8.48
N ILE A 181 -17.75 9.39 9.19
CA ILE A 181 -16.94 10.04 10.24
C ILE A 181 -16.64 9.06 11.37
N PHE A 182 -17.63 8.35 11.88
CA PHE A 182 -17.44 7.33 12.91
C PHE A 182 -16.56 6.16 12.44
N ALA A 183 -16.68 5.75 11.19
CA ALA A 183 -15.78 4.72 10.63
C ALA A 183 -14.33 5.19 10.58
N ASN A 184 -14.08 6.47 10.36
CA ASN A 184 -12.74 7.06 10.35
C ASN A 184 -12.23 7.39 11.76
N GLN A 185 -13.08 7.84 12.67
CA GLN A 185 -12.74 8.13 14.08
C GLN A 185 -12.54 6.85 14.91
N ALA A 186 -13.30 5.79 14.64
CA ALA A 186 -13.12 4.49 15.30
C ALA A 186 -11.82 3.76 14.85
N ALA A 187 -11.09 4.35 13.92
CA ALA A 187 -9.77 3.89 13.50
C ALA A 187 -8.61 4.57 14.27
N GLU A 188 -8.91 5.52 15.17
CA GLU A 188 -7.99 6.11 16.14
C GLU A 188 -7.93 5.25 17.43
#